data_403b2150d8cac2df9ccb69d799169d0f
#
_entry.id   403b2150d8cac2df9ccb69d799169d0f
#
_cell.length_a   1.000
_cell.length_b   1.000
_cell.length_c   1.000
_cell.angle_alpha   90.00
_cell.angle_beta   90.00
_cell.angle_gamma   90.00
#
_symmetry.space_group_name_H-M   'P 1'
#
loop_
_entity.id
_entity.type
_entity.pdbx_description
1 polymer ?
#
loop_
_entity_poly.entity_id
_entity_poly.type
_entity_poly.pdbx_seq_one_letter_code
_entity_poly.pdbx_strand_id
1 'polypeptide(L)'
;MSASGKTKSSVALAKMLRDYGMLIVLLVLCLLFSILTINEQHPTGAAAAKKVVAEITRTTDRSSGVLIVGRDDDEDGQFAKELKSELTNLAYTNVRVVAGDPSLIRVALERLADSTSQYGLVVTTESFAPIVRTIITEIPALSQIRVATPTSYRWPTFLLADNIR
;
A
#
# COMPACT_ATOMS: atom_id res chain seq x y z
N MET A 1 -35.02 -31.63 -38.38
CA MET A 1 -35.10 -30.35 -39.13
C MET A 1 -34.96 -29.21 -38.15
N SER A 2 -33.77 -28.66 -37.96
CA SER A 2 -33.59 -27.36 -37.29
C SER A 2 -32.14 -26.89 -37.46
N ALA A 3 -31.84 -26.22 -38.57
CA ALA A 3 -30.53 -25.67 -38.87
C ALA A 3 -30.62 -24.23 -39.43
N SER A 4 -31.58 -23.42 -38.95
CA SER A 4 -31.83 -22.06 -39.51
C SER A 4 -31.53 -20.89 -38.57
N GLY A 5 -30.95 -21.14 -37.39
CA GLY A 5 -30.71 -20.06 -36.41
C GLY A 5 -29.31 -19.42 -36.45
N LYS A 6 -28.31 -20.11 -37.01
CA LYS A 6 -26.91 -19.67 -36.95
C LYS A 6 -26.47 -18.62 -37.99
N THR A 7 -27.16 -18.53 -39.11
CA THR A 7 -26.78 -17.65 -40.23
C THR A 7 -27.22 -16.20 -40.05
N LYS A 8 -28.29 -15.91 -39.33
CA LYS A 8 -28.78 -14.54 -39.12
C LYS A 8 -27.91 -13.76 -38.11
N SER A 9 -27.35 -14.42 -37.11
CA SER A 9 -26.50 -13.80 -36.11
C SER A 9 -25.13 -13.40 -36.69
N SER A 10 -24.54 -14.21 -37.55
CA SER A 10 -23.25 -13.92 -38.18
C SER A 10 -23.32 -12.76 -39.19
N VAL A 11 -24.43 -12.65 -39.92
CA VAL A 11 -24.65 -11.56 -40.89
C VAL A 11 -24.87 -10.22 -40.15
N ALA A 12 -25.61 -10.22 -39.04
CA ALA A 12 -25.81 -9.05 -38.20
C ALA A 12 -24.49 -8.57 -37.56
N LEU A 13 -23.69 -9.52 -37.08
CA LEU A 13 -22.36 -9.24 -36.52
C LEU A 13 -21.39 -8.64 -37.56
N ALA A 14 -21.37 -9.23 -38.76
CA ALA A 14 -20.52 -8.74 -39.86
C ALA A 14 -20.92 -7.34 -40.32
N LYS A 15 -22.22 -7.02 -40.35
CA LYS A 15 -22.72 -5.69 -40.65
C LYS A 15 -22.34 -4.69 -39.54
N MET A 16 -22.48 -5.08 -38.29
CA MET A 16 -22.11 -4.26 -37.14
C MET A 16 -20.58 -4.00 -37.10
N LEU A 17 -19.77 -5.03 -37.42
CA LEU A 17 -18.30 -4.84 -37.53
C LEU A 17 -17.92 -3.90 -38.67
N ARG A 18 -18.64 -3.91 -39.79
CA ARG A 18 -18.35 -3.04 -40.91
C ARG A 18 -18.76 -1.58 -40.65
N ASP A 19 -19.93 -1.40 -40.01
CA ASP A 19 -20.46 -0.06 -39.76
C ASP A 19 -19.84 0.60 -38.52
N TYR A 20 -19.44 -0.17 -37.52
CA TYR A 20 -18.87 0.28 -36.24
C TYR A 20 -17.47 -0.25 -35.94
N GLY A 21 -16.79 -0.83 -36.93
CA GLY A 21 -15.48 -1.47 -36.72
C GLY A 21 -14.45 -0.57 -36.05
N MET A 22 -14.39 0.70 -36.46
CA MET A 22 -13.47 1.67 -35.87
C MET A 22 -13.81 1.96 -34.39
N LEU A 23 -15.08 2.02 -34.05
CA LEU A 23 -15.55 2.24 -32.67
C LEU A 23 -15.28 1.01 -31.78
N ILE A 24 -15.44 -0.20 -32.35
CA ILE A 24 -15.12 -1.46 -31.64
C ILE A 24 -13.63 -1.56 -31.37
N VAL A 25 -12.77 -1.23 -32.36
CA VAL A 25 -11.32 -1.21 -32.17
C VAL A 25 -10.92 -0.18 -31.10
N LEU A 26 -11.50 1.00 -31.11
CA LEU A 26 -11.27 2.01 -30.08
C LEU A 26 -11.64 1.49 -28.69
N LEU A 27 -12.81 0.85 -28.57
CA LEU A 27 -13.29 0.29 -27.30
C LEU A 27 -12.37 -0.84 -26.79
N VAL A 28 -11.91 -1.72 -27.67
CA VAL A 28 -10.95 -2.77 -27.33
C VAL A 28 -9.63 -2.18 -26.88
N LEU A 29 -9.12 -1.15 -27.57
CA LEU A 29 -7.91 -0.43 -27.16
C LEU A 29 -8.10 0.24 -25.79
N CYS A 30 -9.22 0.90 -25.56
CA CYS A 30 -9.52 1.49 -24.26
C CYS A 30 -9.55 0.45 -23.14
N LEU A 31 -10.17 -0.71 -23.36
CA LEU A 31 -10.18 -1.80 -22.41
C LEU A 31 -8.78 -2.37 -22.17
N LEU A 32 -8.00 -2.55 -23.23
CA LEU A 32 -6.63 -3.06 -23.13
C LEU A 32 -5.74 -2.08 -22.34
N PHE A 33 -5.80 -0.78 -22.65
CA PHE A 33 -5.06 0.22 -21.88
C PHE A 33 -5.59 0.33 -20.43
N SER A 34 -6.89 0.19 -20.20
CA SER A 34 -7.45 0.16 -18.85
C SER A 34 -6.88 -0.97 -18.02
N ILE A 35 -6.74 -2.17 -18.61
CA ILE A 35 -6.16 -3.34 -17.93
C ILE A 35 -4.66 -3.14 -17.69
N LEU A 36 -3.94 -2.61 -18.68
CA LEU A 36 -2.49 -2.34 -18.55
C LEU A 36 -2.17 -1.23 -17.54
N THR A 37 -3.14 -0.33 -17.29
CA THR A 37 -2.97 0.81 -16.36
C THR A 37 -3.41 0.47 -14.92
N ILE A 38 -3.83 -0.77 -14.66
CA ILE A 38 -4.13 -1.22 -13.31
C ILE A 38 -2.81 -1.40 -12.55
N ASN A 39 -2.47 -0.43 -11.71
CA ASN A 39 -1.33 -0.50 -10.80
C ASN A 39 -1.78 -0.79 -9.37
N GLU A 40 -0.90 -1.42 -8.61
CA GLU A 40 -1.05 -1.46 -7.16
C GLU A 40 -0.96 -0.04 -6.61
N GLN A 41 -2.00 0.36 -5.88
CA GLN A 41 -2.05 1.64 -5.20
C GLN A 41 -1.73 1.41 -3.72
N HIS A 42 -0.76 2.15 -3.23
CA HIS A 42 -0.41 2.15 -1.82
C HIS A 42 -1.03 3.40 -1.20
N PRO A 43 -1.86 3.26 -0.17
CA PRO A 43 -2.38 4.43 0.52
C PRO A 43 -1.22 5.19 1.15
N THR A 44 -1.27 6.52 1.05
CA THR A 44 -0.27 7.44 1.62
C THR A 44 -0.87 8.30 2.73
N GLY A 45 -0.03 8.97 3.49
CA GLY A 45 -0.46 9.93 4.51
C GLY A 45 -1.46 9.36 5.53
N ALA A 46 -2.47 10.14 5.88
CA ALA A 46 -3.47 9.79 6.90
C ALA A 46 -4.33 8.54 6.54
N ALA A 47 -4.59 8.31 5.24
CA ALA A 47 -5.35 7.14 4.81
C ALA A 47 -4.59 5.84 5.04
N ALA A 48 -3.28 5.86 4.84
CA ALA A 48 -2.38 4.76 5.16
C ALA A 48 -2.35 4.48 6.67
N ALA A 49 -2.24 5.52 7.49
CA ALA A 49 -2.21 5.40 8.94
C ALA A 49 -3.44 4.67 9.48
N LYS A 50 -4.64 5.05 9.06
CA LYS A 50 -5.90 4.42 9.52
C LYS A 50 -5.99 2.94 9.17
N LYS A 51 -5.51 2.53 8.00
CA LYS A 51 -5.48 1.11 7.60
C LYS A 51 -4.54 0.30 8.47
N VAL A 52 -3.34 0.83 8.70
CA VAL A 52 -2.31 0.17 9.52
C VAL A 52 -2.76 0.07 10.97
N VAL A 53 -3.40 1.09 11.53
CA VAL A 53 -3.96 1.04 12.89
C VAL A 53 -4.92 -0.13 13.06
N ALA A 54 -5.82 -0.37 12.10
CA ALA A 54 -6.75 -1.49 12.16
C ALA A 54 -6.05 -2.85 12.15
N GLU A 55 -4.91 -2.97 11.50
CA GLU A 55 -4.09 -4.18 11.49
C GLU A 55 -3.30 -4.34 12.79
N ILE A 56 -2.66 -3.27 13.27
CA ILE A 56 -1.89 -3.27 14.52
C ILE A 56 -2.77 -3.68 15.69
N THR A 57 -3.97 -3.13 15.81
CA THR A 57 -4.89 -3.43 16.90
C THR A 57 -5.36 -4.89 16.94
N ARG A 58 -5.29 -5.61 15.83
CA ARG A 58 -5.62 -7.03 15.75
C ARG A 58 -4.45 -7.95 16.07
N THR A 59 -3.23 -7.49 15.85
CA THR A 59 -2.04 -8.35 15.81
C THR A 59 -1.00 -8.04 16.87
N THR A 60 -1.14 -6.91 17.57
CA THR A 60 -0.10 -6.40 18.47
C THR A 60 -0.73 -5.96 19.80
N ASP A 61 -0.19 -6.44 20.89
CA ASP A 61 -0.62 -6.04 22.23
C ASP A 61 -0.26 -4.58 22.50
N ARG A 62 -1.10 -3.88 23.27
CA ARG A 62 -0.90 -2.46 23.62
C ARG A 62 0.33 -2.21 24.48
N SER A 63 0.84 -3.24 25.15
CA SER A 63 2.08 -3.20 25.93
C SER A 63 3.35 -3.27 25.05
N SER A 64 3.21 -3.77 23.82
CA SER A 64 4.33 -3.85 22.88
C SER A 64 4.67 -2.47 22.32
N GLY A 65 5.96 -2.16 22.28
CA GLY A 65 6.44 -0.94 21.63
C GLY A 65 6.23 -0.98 20.11
N VAL A 66 5.79 0.15 19.57
CA VAL A 66 5.61 0.35 18.13
C VAL A 66 6.61 1.42 17.66
N LEU A 67 7.46 1.05 16.72
CA LEU A 67 8.40 1.95 16.08
C LEU A 67 7.85 2.34 14.70
N ILE A 68 7.61 3.62 14.48
CA ILE A 68 7.20 4.17 13.20
C ILE A 68 8.44 4.69 12.49
N VAL A 69 8.71 4.19 11.29
CA VAL A 69 9.89 4.55 10.49
C VAL A 69 9.44 5.08 9.14
N GLY A 70 9.94 6.25 8.75
CA GLY A 70 9.63 6.87 7.47
C GLY A 70 10.70 7.85 7.04
N ARG A 71 10.54 8.42 5.85
CA ARG A 71 11.35 9.55 5.39
C ARG A 71 10.93 10.83 6.12
N ASP A 72 11.82 11.81 6.06
CA ASP A 72 11.52 13.18 6.48
C ASP A 72 10.95 13.97 5.28
N ASP A 73 9.84 13.48 4.74
CA ASP A 73 9.06 14.12 3.68
C ASP A 73 7.60 14.34 4.12
N ASP A 74 6.86 15.12 3.33
CA ASP A 74 5.50 15.52 3.70
C ASP A 74 4.53 14.33 3.82
N GLU A 75 4.66 13.31 2.97
CA GLU A 75 3.75 12.16 2.97
C GLU A 75 4.04 11.19 4.12
N ASP A 76 5.29 10.81 4.28
CA ASP A 76 5.73 9.92 5.36
C ASP A 76 5.61 10.63 6.72
N GLY A 77 5.87 11.94 6.76
CA GLY A 77 5.67 12.75 7.96
C GLY A 77 4.20 12.85 8.38
N GLN A 78 3.27 12.99 7.46
CA GLN A 78 1.82 12.95 7.75
C GLN A 78 1.39 11.56 8.21
N PHE A 79 1.85 10.51 7.54
CA PHE A 79 1.61 9.13 7.94
C PHE A 79 2.07 8.87 9.38
N ALA A 80 3.31 9.24 9.70
CA ALA A 80 3.89 9.02 11.02
C ALA A 80 3.16 9.79 12.13
N LYS A 81 2.78 11.04 11.85
CA LYS A 81 2.03 11.90 12.76
C LYS A 81 0.65 11.34 13.09
N GLU A 82 -0.11 11.00 12.05
CA GLU A 82 -1.46 10.46 12.19
C GLU A 82 -1.43 9.09 12.89
N LEU A 83 -0.52 8.21 12.47
CA LEU A 83 -0.35 6.89 13.07
C LEU A 83 0.00 6.99 14.55
N LYS A 84 0.92 7.88 14.92
CA LYS A 84 1.27 8.13 16.33
C LYS A 84 0.07 8.62 17.12
N SER A 85 -0.69 9.59 16.58
CA SER A 85 -1.90 10.13 17.22
C SER A 85 -2.93 9.05 17.47
N GLU A 86 -3.26 8.26 16.46
CA GLU A 86 -4.24 7.18 16.55
C GLU A 86 -3.82 6.08 17.55
N LEU A 87 -2.56 5.65 17.51
CA LEU A 87 -2.05 4.66 18.47
C LEU A 87 -2.06 5.18 19.90
N THR A 88 -1.74 6.46 20.10
CA THR A 88 -1.81 7.08 21.42
C THR A 88 -3.24 7.14 21.95
N ASN A 89 -4.21 7.47 21.08
CA ASN A 89 -5.64 7.47 21.42
C ASN A 89 -6.14 6.06 21.78
N LEU A 90 -5.53 5.02 21.23
CA LEU A 90 -5.82 3.60 21.52
C LEU A 90 -5.05 3.06 22.75
N ALA A 91 -4.41 3.95 23.50
CA ALA A 91 -3.65 3.62 24.71
C ALA A 91 -2.38 2.77 24.49
N TYR A 92 -1.75 2.87 23.31
CA TYR A 92 -0.37 2.39 23.14
C TYR A 92 0.59 3.36 23.82
N THR A 93 1.32 2.90 24.83
CA THR A 93 2.17 3.75 25.68
C THR A 93 3.58 3.94 25.12
N ASN A 94 4.06 3.01 24.32
CA ASN A 94 5.43 3.01 23.80
C ASN A 94 5.42 3.14 22.26
N VAL A 95 5.10 4.35 21.76
CA VAL A 95 5.11 4.68 20.33
C VAL A 95 6.22 5.67 20.03
N ARG A 96 7.20 5.26 19.23
CA ARG A 96 8.32 6.13 18.81
C ARG A 96 8.30 6.33 17.30
N VAL A 97 8.61 7.53 16.88
CA VAL A 97 8.78 7.89 15.47
C VAL A 97 10.26 8.16 15.21
N VAL A 98 10.76 7.57 14.13
CA VAL A 98 12.09 7.84 13.57
C VAL A 98 11.89 8.21 12.11
N ALA A 99 12.19 9.46 11.78
CA ALA A 99 12.12 9.96 10.41
C ALA A 99 13.51 10.42 9.97
N GLY A 100 13.84 10.20 8.72
CA GLY A 100 15.10 10.65 8.14
C GLY A 100 15.64 9.75 7.05
N ASP A 101 16.90 9.95 6.73
CA ASP A 101 17.63 9.17 5.74
C ASP A 101 17.89 7.73 6.22
N PRO A 102 18.10 6.77 5.31
CA PRO A 102 18.39 5.38 5.65
C PRO A 102 19.54 5.19 6.65
N SER A 103 20.55 6.06 6.60
CA SER A 103 21.68 6.05 7.52
C SER A 103 21.28 6.38 8.96
N LEU A 104 20.44 7.38 9.14
CA LEU A 104 19.91 7.79 10.45
C LEU A 104 19.00 6.70 11.02
N ILE A 105 18.18 6.10 10.16
CA ILE A 105 17.28 5.01 10.55
C ILE A 105 18.09 3.79 10.97
N ARG A 106 19.16 3.46 10.27
CA ARG A 106 20.08 2.37 10.66
C ARG A 106 20.63 2.60 12.07
N VAL A 107 21.19 3.76 12.33
CA VAL A 107 21.72 4.13 13.67
C VAL A 107 20.62 4.04 14.75
N ALA A 108 19.42 4.48 14.43
CA ALA A 108 18.29 4.39 15.36
C ALA A 108 17.88 2.94 15.65
N LEU A 109 17.86 2.08 14.63
CA LEU A 109 17.56 0.66 14.77
C LEU A 109 18.67 -0.09 15.53
N GLU A 110 19.95 0.23 15.30
CA GLU A 110 21.09 -0.31 16.05
C GLU A 110 20.99 0.04 17.53
N ARG A 111 20.69 1.30 17.86
CA ARG A 111 20.44 1.73 19.26
C ARG A 111 19.25 1.03 19.91
N LEU A 112 18.24 0.69 19.13
CA LEU A 112 17.09 -0.07 19.60
C LEU A 112 17.45 -1.53 19.84
N ALA A 113 18.31 -2.10 19.02
CA ALA A 113 18.84 -3.44 19.21
C ALA A 113 19.57 -3.58 20.56
N ASP A 114 20.35 -2.55 20.91
CA ASP A 114 21.09 -2.52 22.19
C ASP A 114 20.17 -2.33 23.39
N SER A 115 19.06 -1.62 23.22
CA SER A 115 18.10 -1.33 24.32
C SER A 115 17.12 -2.43 24.62
N THR A 116 17.30 -3.58 24.02
CA THR A 116 16.58 -4.87 24.15
C THR A 116 15.11 -4.79 24.60
N SER A 117 14.23 -5.28 23.77
CA SER A 117 12.93 -5.87 24.12
C SER A 117 11.68 -4.98 24.28
N GLN A 118 11.72 -3.69 24.06
CA GLN A 118 10.50 -2.89 24.17
C GLN A 118 9.70 -2.79 22.86
N TYR A 119 10.30 -3.07 21.71
CA TYR A 119 9.67 -2.92 20.41
C TYR A 119 9.43 -4.26 19.73
N GLY A 120 8.17 -4.62 19.55
CA GLY A 120 7.75 -5.85 18.85
C GLY A 120 7.34 -5.61 17.40
N LEU A 121 7.15 -4.34 17.01
CA LEU A 121 6.64 -3.97 15.70
C LEU A 121 7.34 -2.74 15.16
N VAL A 122 7.78 -2.83 13.91
CA VAL A 122 8.20 -1.69 13.09
C VAL A 122 7.13 -1.42 12.04
N VAL A 123 6.67 -0.19 11.94
CA VAL A 123 5.68 0.26 10.96
C VAL A 123 6.34 1.25 10.02
N THR A 124 6.16 1.03 8.73
CA THR A 124 6.73 1.90 7.70
C THR A 124 5.80 1.99 6.49
N THR A 125 6.02 2.97 5.62
CA THR A 125 5.33 3.06 4.32
C THR A 125 5.83 1.97 3.38
N GLU A 126 5.00 1.59 2.40
CA GLU A 126 5.35 0.54 1.44
C GLU A 126 6.57 0.93 0.60
N SER A 127 6.68 2.22 0.24
CA SER A 127 7.83 2.76 -0.50
C SER A 127 9.16 2.61 0.24
N PHE A 128 9.13 2.65 1.56
CA PHE A 128 10.32 2.59 2.40
C PHE A 128 10.57 1.20 3.02
N ALA A 129 9.60 0.32 2.97
CA ALA A 129 9.67 -1.03 3.54
C ALA A 129 10.85 -1.88 3.06
N PRO A 130 11.25 -1.89 1.77
CA PRO A 130 12.40 -2.67 1.33
C PRO A 130 13.69 -2.27 2.05
N ILE A 131 13.89 -0.97 2.25
CA ILE A 131 15.08 -0.43 2.94
C ILE A 131 15.08 -0.87 4.40
N VAL A 132 13.95 -0.70 5.10
CA VAL A 132 13.82 -1.08 6.51
C VAL A 132 14.02 -2.58 6.69
N ARG A 133 13.45 -3.42 5.84
CA ARG A 133 13.64 -4.87 5.88
C ARG A 133 15.09 -5.27 5.69
N THR A 134 15.81 -4.64 4.76
CA THR A 134 17.25 -4.89 4.55
C THR A 134 18.04 -4.57 5.82
N ILE A 135 17.81 -3.40 6.43
CA ILE A 135 18.49 -2.99 7.65
C ILE A 135 18.22 -3.98 8.80
N ILE A 136 16.95 -4.37 8.99
CA ILE A 136 16.55 -5.32 10.05
C ILE A 136 17.21 -6.69 9.84
N THR A 137 17.33 -7.14 8.59
CA THR A 137 17.98 -8.42 8.28
C THR A 137 19.48 -8.40 8.59
N GLU A 138 20.13 -7.26 8.47
CA GLU A 138 21.55 -7.09 8.80
C GLU A 138 21.83 -7.02 10.31
N ILE A 139 20.81 -6.77 11.14
CA ILE A 139 20.92 -6.66 12.60
C ILE A 139 20.29 -7.90 13.26
N PRO A 140 21.07 -8.89 13.68
CA PRO A 140 20.54 -10.16 14.20
C PRO A 140 19.57 -10.00 15.39
N ALA A 141 19.81 -9.00 16.25
CA ALA A 141 18.98 -8.71 17.40
C ALA A 141 17.54 -8.26 17.04
N LEU A 142 17.35 -7.77 15.80
CA LEU A 142 16.06 -7.29 15.29
C LEU A 142 15.34 -8.32 14.40
N SER A 143 15.94 -9.48 14.17
CA SER A 143 15.40 -10.52 13.26
C SER A 143 13.99 -11.02 13.64
N GLN A 144 13.59 -10.87 14.89
CA GLN A 144 12.25 -11.24 15.38
C GLN A 144 11.21 -10.12 15.28
N ILE A 145 11.64 -8.91 14.94
CA ILE A 145 10.73 -7.76 14.84
C ILE A 145 9.91 -7.86 13.55
N ARG A 146 8.59 -7.73 13.68
CA ARG A 146 7.69 -7.70 12.54
C ARG A 146 7.69 -6.31 11.88
N VAL A 147 7.68 -6.31 10.55
CA VAL A 147 7.52 -5.08 9.76
C VAL A 147 6.11 -5.05 9.20
N ALA A 148 5.33 -4.07 9.59
CA ALA A 148 3.98 -3.83 9.05
C ALA A 148 4.01 -2.65 8.07
N THR A 149 3.27 -2.80 6.98
CA THR A 149 3.08 -1.78 5.95
C THR A 149 1.59 -1.62 5.65
N PRO A 150 1.15 -0.48 5.13
CA PRO A 150 -0.23 -0.32 4.67
C PRO A 150 -0.55 -1.34 3.58
N THR A 151 -1.69 -2.02 3.71
CA THR A 151 -2.15 -2.96 2.69
C THR A 151 -2.42 -2.24 1.37
N SER A 152 -1.82 -2.75 0.29
CA SER A 152 -2.05 -2.27 -1.08
C SER A 152 -3.44 -2.65 -1.59
N TYR A 153 -3.93 -1.91 -2.57
CA TYR A 153 -5.14 -2.25 -3.32
C TYR A 153 -4.93 -1.98 -4.81
N ARG A 154 -5.64 -2.72 -5.66
CA ARG A 154 -5.58 -2.55 -7.12
C ARG A 154 -6.73 -1.69 -7.60
N TRP A 155 -6.41 -0.53 -8.19
CA TRP A 155 -7.38 0.35 -8.83
C TRP A 155 -6.81 0.91 -10.12
N PRO A 156 -7.65 1.14 -11.14
CA PRO A 156 -7.24 1.93 -12.30
C PRO A 156 -6.89 3.35 -11.85
N THR A 157 -5.75 3.86 -12.27
CA THR A 157 -5.24 5.16 -11.84
C THR A 157 -6.16 6.33 -12.20
N PHE A 158 -6.96 6.19 -13.25
CA PHE A 158 -7.91 7.23 -13.66
C PHE A 158 -9.19 7.31 -12.81
N LEU A 159 -9.44 6.31 -11.95
CA LEU A 159 -10.59 6.28 -11.03
C LEU A 159 -10.24 6.76 -9.62
N LEU A 160 -9.02 7.25 -9.41
CA LEU A 160 -8.63 7.80 -8.11
C LEU A 160 -9.40 9.09 -7.84
N ALA A 161 -10.17 9.09 -6.77
CA ALA A 161 -11.01 10.22 -6.35
C ALA A 161 -10.23 11.51 -6.03
N ASP A 162 -8.91 11.41 -5.85
CA ASP A 162 -8.04 12.55 -5.59
C ASP A 162 -7.87 13.48 -6.81
N ASN A 163 -8.23 13.02 -8.01
CA ASN A 163 -8.26 13.86 -9.20
C ASN A 163 -9.57 14.68 -9.34
N ILE A 164 -10.48 14.63 -8.35
CA ILE A 164 -11.78 15.32 -8.38
C ILE A 164 -11.83 16.45 -7.31
N ARG A 165 -10.70 16.96 -6.91
CA ARG A 165 -10.63 18.16 -6.07
C ARG A 165 -10.13 19.37 -6.86
#